data_1d911a10b0ebb4cce99ba9fb6f640a11
#
_entry.id   1d911a10b0ebb4cce99ba9fb6f640a11
#
_cell.length_a   1.000
_cell.length_b   1.000
_cell.length_c   1.000
_cell.angle_alpha   90.00
_cell.angle_beta   90.00
_cell.angle_gamma   90.00
#
_symmetry.space_group_name_H-M   'P 1'
#
loop_
_entity.id
_entity.type
_entity.pdbx_description
1 polymer ?
#
loop_
_entity_poly.entity_id
_entity_poly.type
_entity_poly.pdbx_seq_one_letter_code
_entity_poly.pdbx_strand_id
1 'polypeptide(L)'
;MPQPTMTLEPVADHVPLEIDDQEHDAAVLAPIIERDGEDHLLFTRRADHLGEHPGQMSFPGGGAEPVDETILETALREANEEIGLEADEVEIVGQLDDIRTITEYAVTPFVGRVPDREYVGDGREVAEIVVLPLSGLLDPANYEYERRDHPYYGDIVIHYFHVDGYTVWGATGRILVQLLELTTDFEPPERVERSR
;
A
#
# COMPACT_ATOMS: atom_id res chain seq x y z
N MET A 1 25.48 -3.03 11.23
CA MET A 1 24.23 -2.50 11.79
C MET A 1 23.14 -3.55 11.59
N PRO A 2 22.22 -3.77 12.53
CA PRO A 2 21.10 -4.65 12.26
C PRO A 2 20.29 -4.08 11.09
N GLN A 3 19.78 -4.96 10.25
CA GLN A 3 18.89 -4.58 9.14
C GLN A 3 17.55 -4.10 9.71
N PRO A 4 16.88 -3.13 9.09
CA PRO A 4 15.62 -2.63 9.60
C PRO A 4 14.49 -3.65 9.46
N THR A 5 13.72 -3.78 10.53
CA THR A 5 12.50 -4.61 10.60
C THR A 5 11.35 -3.79 11.15
N MET A 6 10.13 -4.17 10.79
CA MET A 6 8.90 -3.54 11.26
C MET A 6 8.45 -4.14 12.59
N THR A 7 8.01 -3.28 13.51
CA THR A 7 7.29 -3.70 14.72
C THR A 7 5.80 -3.77 14.38
N LEU A 8 5.23 -4.97 14.33
CA LEU A 8 3.88 -5.18 13.78
C LEU A 8 2.74 -5.13 14.79
N GLU A 9 3.04 -5.20 16.08
CA GLU A 9 2.02 -5.11 17.14
C GLU A 9 1.16 -3.84 17.03
N PRO A 10 1.70 -2.65 16.70
CA PRO A 10 0.86 -1.47 16.53
C PRO A 10 -0.14 -1.56 15.38
N VAL A 11 0.15 -2.33 14.33
CA VAL A 11 -0.82 -2.61 13.25
C VAL A 11 -1.89 -3.58 13.71
N ALA A 12 -1.50 -4.63 14.45
CA ALA A 12 -2.45 -5.60 14.97
C ALA A 12 -3.44 -4.99 15.99
N ASP A 13 -2.99 -4.00 16.76
CA ASP A 13 -3.79 -3.30 17.76
C ASP A 13 -4.51 -2.06 17.20
N HIS A 14 -4.24 -1.69 15.95
CA HIS A 14 -4.82 -0.50 15.32
C HIS A 14 -6.33 -0.64 15.13
N VAL A 15 -7.06 0.41 15.50
CA VAL A 15 -8.50 0.52 15.22
C VAL A 15 -8.66 1.40 13.98
N PRO A 16 -8.96 0.80 12.82
CA PRO A 16 -8.99 1.55 11.57
C PRO A 16 -10.14 2.54 11.51
N LEU A 17 -9.91 3.66 10.85
CA LEU A 17 -10.96 4.56 10.43
C LEU A 17 -11.60 4.03 9.15
N GLU A 18 -12.89 3.73 9.21
CA GLU A 18 -13.66 3.23 8.07
C GLU A 18 -14.36 4.38 7.34
N ILE A 19 -14.49 4.23 6.02
CA ILE A 19 -15.18 5.17 5.13
C ILE A 19 -16.38 4.46 4.52
N ASP A 20 -17.58 5.00 4.75
CA ASP A 20 -18.86 4.40 4.34
C ASP A 20 -19.67 5.27 3.35
N ASP A 21 -19.10 6.39 2.88
CA ASP A 21 -19.77 7.38 2.03
C ASP A 21 -19.26 7.41 0.58
N GLN A 22 -18.55 6.36 0.13
CA GLN A 22 -18.09 6.21 -1.23
C GLN A 22 -19.03 5.26 -2.00
N GLU A 23 -19.09 5.41 -3.35
CA GLU A 23 -19.95 4.57 -4.19
C GLU A 23 -19.40 3.15 -4.36
N HIS A 24 -18.07 3.01 -4.24
CA HIS A 24 -17.38 1.75 -4.50
C HIS A 24 -16.41 1.40 -3.39
N ASP A 25 -16.28 0.10 -3.11
CA ASP A 25 -15.32 -0.45 -2.19
C ASP A 25 -14.17 -1.12 -2.97
N ALA A 26 -12.97 -0.97 -2.45
CA ALA A 26 -11.78 -1.66 -2.93
C ALA A 26 -10.90 -2.06 -1.76
N ALA A 27 -10.01 -3.01 -1.97
CA ALA A 27 -9.05 -3.42 -0.97
C ALA A 27 -7.68 -3.67 -1.59
N VAL A 28 -6.65 -3.43 -0.80
CA VAL A 28 -5.26 -3.75 -1.14
C VAL A 28 -4.62 -4.55 -0.03
N LEU A 29 -3.64 -5.35 -0.38
CA LEU A 29 -2.76 -6.04 0.57
C LEU A 29 -1.38 -5.39 0.50
N ALA A 30 -0.84 -4.95 1.63
CA ALA A 30 0.56 -4.55 1.78
C ALA A 30 1.38 -5.78 2.22
N PRO A 31 2.03 -6.50 1.30
CA PRO A 31 2.75 -7.72 1.62
C PRO A 31 4.13 -7.39 2.18
N ILE A 32 4.45 -7.94 3.36
CA ILE A 32 5.76 -7.84 4.00
C ILE A 32 6.50 -9.14 3.79
N ILE A 33 7.70 -9.06 3.23
CA ILE A 33 8.63 -10.17 3.00
C ILE A 33 9.84 -9.96 3.90
N GLU A 34 10.19 -10.98 4.69
CA GLU A 34 11.49 -11.00 5.37
C GLU A 34 12.53 -11.66 4.45
N ARG A 35 13.60 -10.92 4.17
CA ARG A 35 14.72 -11.42 3.37
C ARG A 35 16.04 -11.01 4.01
N ASP A 36 16.88 -11.98 4.30
CA ASP A 36 18.22 -11.75 4.91
C ASP A 36 18.19 -10.91 6.19
N GLY A 37 17.11 -11.02 6.99
CA GLY A 37 16.93 -10.30 8.25
C GLY A 37 16.45 -8.85 8.09
N GLU A 38 16.03 -8.44 6.90
CA GLU A 38 15.41 -7.16 6.60
C GLU A 38 13.99 -7.36 6.10
N ASP A 39 13.07 -6.49 6.54
CA ASP A 39 11.73 -6.46 5.97
C ASP A 39 11.73 -5.70 4.63
N HIS A 40 10.97 -6.22 3.69
CA HIS A 40 10.74 -5.64 2.37
C HIS A 40 9.25 -5.52 2.14
N LEU A 41 8.84 -4.58 1.31
CA LEU A 41 7.46 -4.47 0.83
C LEU A 41 7.36 -4.82 -0.65
N LEU A 42 6.35 -5.60 -1.00
CA LEU A 42 6.06 -5.97 -2.38
C LEU A 42 5.04 -4.99 -2.98
N PHE A 43 5.36 -4.51 -4.17
CA PHE A 43 4.51 -3.66 -4.99
C PHE A 43 4.30 -4.28 -6.37
N THR A 44 3.26 -3.86 -7.05
CA THR A 44 3.05 -4.08 -8.47
C THR A 44 3.28 -2.78 -9.24
N ARG A 45 3.87 -2.88 -10.43
CA ARG A 45 3.93 -1.79 -11.39
C ARG A 45 2.90 -2.03 -12.48
N ARG A 46 1.99 -1.08 -12.64
CA ARG A 46 0.90 -1.17 -13.61
C ARG A 46 1.43 -1.20 -15.03
N ALA A 47 0.81 -2.00 -15.88
CA ALA A 47 1.21 -2.14 -17.27
C ALA A 47 1.03 -0.83 -18.06
N ASP A 48 1.99 -0.51 -18.95
CA ASP A 48 2.04 0.77 -19.66
C ASP A 48 0.94 0.92 -20.72
N HIS A 49 0.33 -0.18 -21.15
CA HIS A 49 -0.75 -0.18 -22.16
C HIS A 49 -2.14 0.10 -21.58
N LEU A 50 -2.29 0.12 -20.27
CA LEU A 50 -3.55 0.45 -19.61
C LEU A 50 -3.80 1.96 -19.64
N GLY A 51 -5.01 2.35 -19.98
CA GLY A 51 -5.35 3.75 -20.26
C GLY A 51 -5.31 4.70 -19.06
N GLU A 52 -5.35 4.15 -17.83
CA GLU A 52 -5.28 4.93 -16.60
C GLU A 52 -4.04 4.55 -15.79
N HIS A 53 -3.29 5.57 -15.35
CA HIS A 53 -2.13 5.45 -14.47
C HIS A 53 -1.07 4.42 -14.93
N PRO A 54 -0.61 4.44 -16.20
CA PRO A 54 0.41 3.52 -16.67
C PRO A 54 1.71 3.68 -15.87
N GLY A 55 2.34 2.55 -15.53
CA GLY A 55 3.61 2.53 -14.78
C GLY A 55 3.49 2.88 -13.31
N GLN A 56 2.30 3.13 -12.78
CA GLN A 56 2.10 3.46 -11.36
C GLN A 56 2.43 2.27 -10.48
N MET A 57 3.13 2.56 -9.38
CA MET A 57 3.40 1.61 -8.31
C MET A 57 2.21 1.54 -7.36
N SER A 58 1.75 0.32 -7.03
CA SER A 58 0.68 0.10 -6.08
C SER A 58 0.91 -1.18 -5.28
N PHE A 59 0.22 -1.32 -4.15
CA PHE A 59 0.06 -2.62 -3.53
C PHE A 59 -0.91 -3.47 -4.36
N PRO A 60 -0.77 -4.82 -4.36
CA PRO A 60 -1.76 -5.70 -4.99
C PRO A 60 -3.16 -5.42 -4.46
N GLY A 61 -4.14 -5.30 -5.33
CA GLY A 61 -5.51 -5.02 -4.92
C GLY A 61 -6.39 -4.49 -6.05
N GLY A 62 -7.67 -4.32 -5.73
CA GLY A 62 -8.68 -3.85 -6.67
C GLY A 62 -10.06 -3.70 -6.06
N GLY A 63 -11.06 -3.55 -6.93
CA GLY A 63 -12.44 -3.33 -6.54
C GLY A 63 -13.11 -4.59 -5.98
N ALA A 64 -14.01 -4.38 -5.03
CA ALA A 64 -14.85 -5.45 -4.50
C ALA A 64 -15.80 -5.97 -5.59
N GLU A 65 -15.98 -7.27 -5.64
CA GLU A 65 -16.88 -7.96 -6.54
C GLU A 65 -18.00 -8.68 -5.76
N PRO A 66 -19.16 -8.97 -6.39
CA PRO A 66 -20.26 -9.66 -5.72
C PRO A 66 -19.93 -11.06 -5.18
N VAL A 67 -18.84 -11.65 -5.63
CA VAL A 67 -18.33 -12.94 -5.15
C VAL A 67 -17.61 -12.84 -3.82
N ASP A 68 -17.12 -11.64 -3.47
CA ASP A 68 -16.38 -11.40 -2.23
C ASP A 68 -17.39 -11.27 -1.07
N GLU A 69 -17.27 -12.12 -0.06
CA GLU A 69 -18.12 -12.07 1.13
C GLU A 69 -17.67 -10.97 2.11
N THR A 70 -16.38 -10.65 2.08
CA THR A 70 -15.74 -9.62 2.93
C THR A 70 -14.75 -8.79 2.12
N ILE A 71 -14.48 -7.58 2.61
CA ILE A 71 -13.48 -6.71 1.97
C ILE A 71 -12.05 -7.29 2.06
N LEU A 72 -11.76 -8.13 3.05
CA LEU A 72 -10.50 -8.88 3.12
C LEU A 72 -10.39 -9.89 1.97
N GLU A 73 -11.48 -10.58 1.65
CA GLU A 73 -11.50 -11.52 0.50
C GLU A 73 -11.21 -10.80 -0.81
N THR A 74 -11.68 -9.56 -0.97
CA THR A 74 -11.29 -8.72 -2.12
C THR A 74 -9.77 -8.57 -2.22
N ALA A 75 -9.11 -8.19 -1.13
CA ALA A 75 -7.65 -8.03 -1.12
C ALA A 75 -6.91 -9.33 -1.45
N LEU A 76 -7.37 -10.46 -0.91
CA LEU A 76 -6.76 -11.78 -1.13
C LEU A 76 -7.01 -12.29 -2.56
N ARG A 77 -8.23 -12.13 -3.10
CA ARG A 77 -8.56 -12.49 -4.48
C ARG A 77 -7.71 -11.71 -5.47
N GLU A 78 -7.63 -10.40 -5.31
CA GLU A 78 -6.83 -9.53 -6.18
C GLU A 78 -5.33 -9.89 -6.10
N ALA A 79 -4.80 -10.15 -4.91
CA ALA A 79 -3.41 -10.57 -4.76
C ALA A 79 -3.14 -11.93 -5.45
N ASN A 80 -4.10 -12.85 -5.41
CA ASN A 80 -3.99 -14.10 -6.15
C ASN A 80 -4.00 -13.87 -7.67
N GLU A 81 -4.93 -13.07 -8.17
CA GLU A 81 -5.06 -12.77 -9.60
C GLU A 81 -3.84 -12.02 -10.15
N GLU A 82 -3.33 -11.01 -9.42
CA GLU A 82 -2.27 -10.13 -9.89
C GLU A 82 -0.86 -10.74 -9.75
N ILE A 83 -0.58 -11.44 -8.65
CA ILE A 83 0.78 -11.92 -8.33
C ILE A 83 0.87 -13.40 -7.96
N GLY A 84 -0.23 -14.16 -8.06
CA GLY A 84 -0.25 -15.57 -7.75
C GLY A 84 0.00 -15.92 -6.27
N LEU A 85 -0.36 -15.00 -5.37
CA LEU A 85 -0.26 -15.22 -3.93
C LEU A 85 -1.52 -15.93 -3.44
N GLU A 86 -1.34 -17.15 -2.89
CA GLU A 86 -2.46 -17.91 -2.34
C GLU A 86 -2.87 -17.37 -0.95
N ALA A 87 -4.17 -17.41 -0.65
CA ALA A 87 -4.69 -16.86 0.61
C ALA A 87 -4.10 -17.55 1.86
N ASP A 88 -3.78 -18.83 1.78
CA ASP A 88 -3.17 -19.61 2.86
C ASP A 88 -1.67 -19.34 3.05
N GLU A 89 -1.03 -18.62 2.12
CA GLU A 89 0.33 -18.11 2.28
C GLU A 89 0.39 -16.79 3.06
N VAL A 90 -0.75 -16.12 3.29
CA VAL A 90 -0.79 -14.81 3.91
C VAL A 90 -1.11 -14.91 5.39
N GLU A 91 -0.20 -14.44 6.23
CA GLU A 91 -0.46 -14.18 7.64
C GLU A 91 -0.93 -12.72 7.79
N ILE A 92 -2.25 -12.52 7.91
CA ILE A 92 -2.81 -11.17 8.11
C ILE A 92 -2.42 -10.64 9.48
N VAL A 93 -1.80 -9.46 9.49
CA VAL A 93 -1.38 -8.73 10.70
C VAL A 93 -2.49 -7.81 11.19
N GLY A 94 -3.09 -7.03 10.29
CA GLY A 94 -4.14 -6.08 10.63
C GLY A 94 -4.59 -5.25 9.43
N GLN A 95 -5.38 -4.24 9.74
CA GLN A 95 -5.97 -3.30 8.78
C GLN A 95 -5.52 -1.88 9.11
N LEU A 96 -5.24 -1.08 8.10
CA LEU A 96 -4.98 0.36 8.20
C LEU A 96 -6.26 1.17 7.94
N ASP A 97 -6.18 2.49 8.07
CA ASP A 97 -7.30 3.38 7.78
C ASP A 97 -7.69 3.33 6.31
N ASP A 98 -8.98 3.37 6.04
CA ASP A 98 -9.49 3.50 4.69
C ASP A 98 -9.02 4.80 4.04
N ILE A 99 -8.80 4.74 2.73
CA ILE A 99 -8.39 5.89 1.92
C ILE A 99 -9.45 6.20 0.88
N ARG A 100 -9.86 7.48 0.80
CA ARG A 100 -10.67 7.99 -0.31
C ARG A 100 -9.80 8.19 -1.53
N THR A 101 -10.32 7.76 -2.68
CA THR A 101 -9.74 8.08 -3.98
C THR A 101 -10.60 9.12 -4.70
N ILE A 102 -10.02 9.81 -5.67
CA ILE A 102 -10.73 10.76 -6.54
C ILE A 102 -11.73 10.06 -7.48
N THR A 103 -11.66 8.74 -7.59
CA THR A 103 -12.54 7.89 -8.40
C THR A 103 -13.67 7.27 -7.57
N GLU A 104 -13.99 7.85 -6.39
CA GLU A 104 -15.12 7.48 -5.52
C GLU A 104 -15.00 6.07 -4.91
N TYR A 105 -13.77 5.58 -4.73
CA TYR A 105 -13.52 4.35 -3.98
C TYR A 105 -13.14 4.64 -2.52
N ALA A 106 -13.67 3.82 -1.61
CA ALA A 106 -13.11 3.59 -0.30
C ALA A 106 -12.13 2.41 -0.43
N VAL A 107 -10.85 2.65 -0.24
CA VAL A 107 -9.81 1.62 -0.32
C VAL A 107 -9.40 1.19 1.08
N THR A 108 -9.61 -0.07 1.41
CA THR A 108 -9.24 -0.69 2.68
C THR A 108 -7.90 -1.39 2.56
N PRO A 109 -6.84 -0.92 3.25
CA PRO A 109 -5.54 -1.56 3.21
C PRO A 109 -5.40 -2.61 4.31
N PHE A 110 -5.04 -3.84 3.93
CA PHE A 110 -4.61 -4.89 4.85
C PHE A 110 -3.10 -5.03 4.83
N VAL A 111 -2.53 -5.40 5.96
CA VAL A 111 -1.10 -5.70 6.11
C VAL A 111 -0.94 -7.18 6.39
N GLY A 112 -0.05 -7.86 5.66
CA GLY A 112 0.18 -9.29 5.85
C GLY A 112 1.63 -9.69 5.60
N ARG A 113 2.11 -10.68 6.35
CA ARG A 113 3.37 -11.36 6.05
C ARG A 113 3.16 -12.42 5.00
N VAL A 114 4.07 -12.48 4.04
CA VAL A 114 4.05 -13.42 2.93
C VAL A 114 5.42 -14.07 2.77
N PRO A 115 5.52 -15.30 2.20
CA PRO A 115 6.80 -15.97 2.05
C PRO A 115 7.74 -15.23 1.09
N ASP A 116 9.06 -15.37 1.34
CA ASP A 116 10.09 -14.94 0.40
C ASP A 116 10.22 -15.99 -0.71
N ARG A 117 9.57 -15.73 -1.82
CA ARG A 117 9.62 -16.56 -3.03
C ARG A 117 9.48 -15.70 -4.29
N GLU A 118 9.67 -16.30 -5.44
CA GLU A 118 9.35 -15.65 -6.69
C GLU A 118 7.83 -15.55 -6.88
N TYR A 119 7.37 -14.35 -7.20
CA TYR A 119 6.00 -14.05 -7.57
C TYR A 119 5.92 -13.73 -9.05
N VAL A 120 4.86 -14.16 -9.71
CA VAL A 120 4.68 -13.98 -11.14
C VAL A 120 3.44 -13.13 -11.41
N GLY A 121 3.64 -11.98 -12.06
CA GLY A 121 2.54 -11.12 -12.48
C GLY A 121 1.63 -11.79 -13.51
N ASP A 122 0.38 -11.34 -13.57
CA ASP A 122 -0.64 -11.86 -14.49
C ASP A 122 -0.33 -11.57 -15.98
N GLY A 123 0.61 -10.65 -16.26
CA GLY A 123 1.02 -10.26 -17.60
C GLY A 123 -0.01 -9.39 -18.34
N ARG A 124 -1.13 -9.06 -17.70
CA ARG A 124 -2.20 -8.22 -18.25
C ARG A 124 -2.22 -6.84 -17.60
N GLU A 125 -2.42 -6.79 -16.31
CA GLU A 125 -2.50 -5.56 -15.52
C GLU A 125 -1.18 -5.22 -14.85
N VAL A 126 -0.43 -6.23 -14.44
CA VAL A 126 0.86 -6.12 -13.77
C VAL A 126 1.99 -6.33 -14.77
N ALA A 127 2.75 -5.26 -15.04
CA ALA A 127 3.94 -5.33 -15.88
C ALA A 127 5.13 -5.88 -15.11
N GLU A 128 5.23 -5.59 -13.82
CA GLU A 128 6.39 -5.94 -13.00
C GLU A 128 6.00 -6.06 -11.52
N ILE A 129 6.61 -7.00 -10.84
CA ILE A 129 6.56 -7.13 -9.38
C ILE A 129 7.85 -6.57 -8.82
N VAL A 130 7.73 -5.63 -7.88
CA VAL A 130 8.85 -4.89 -7.31
C VAL A 130 8.87 -5.08 -5.81
N VAL A 131 10.00 -5.56 -5.28
CA VAL A 131 10.22 -5.73 -3.85
C VAL A 131 11.25 -4.71 -3.38
N LEU A 132 10.81 -3.76 -2.54
CA LEU A 132 11.64 -2.66 -2.06
C LEU A 132 12.07 -2.89 -0.61
N PRO A 133 13.36 -2.69 -0.28
CA PRO A 133 13.87 -2.87 1.06
C PRO A 133 13.38 -1.77 2.00
N LEU A 134 13.10 -2.12 3.24
CA LEU A 134 12.70 -1.16 4.27
C LEU A 134 13.78 -0.08 4.50
N SER A 135 15.06 -0.44 4.43
CA SER A 135 16.18 0.53 4.51
C SER A 135 16.09 1.61 3.43
N GLY A 136 15.69 1.24 2.21
CA GLY A 136 15.50 2.20 1.12
C GLY A 136 14.29 3.10 1.34
N LEU A 137 13.20 2.57 1.88
CA LEU A 137 11.98 3.31 2.19
C LEU A 137 12.14 4.27 3.38
N LEU A 138 13.03 3.94 4.32
CA LEU A 138 13.34 4.77 5.50
C LEU A 138 14.47 5.77 5.27
N ASP A 139 15.20 5.68 4.15
CA ASP A 139 16.28 6.63 3.84
C ASP A 139 15.67 8.01 3.55
N PRO A 140 15.99 9.05 4.36
CA PRO A 140 15.48 10.41 4.12
C PRO A 140 15.87 10.99 2.76
N ALA A 141 16.94 10.50 2.13
CA ALA A 141 17.34 10.94 0.79
C ALA A 141 16.39 10.44 -0.31
N ASN A 142 15.62 9.41 -0.03
CA ASN A 142 14.66 8.80 -0.95
C ASN A 142 13.23 9.33 -0.74
N TYR A 143 13.00 10.13 0.28
CA TYR A 143 11.67 10.62 0.62
C TYR A 143 11.55 12.13 0.39
N GLU A 144 10.47 12.53 -0.26
CA GLU A 144 10.07 13.91 -0.38
C GLU A 144 8.54 14.05 -0.28
N TYR A 145 8.07 15.25 -0.01
CA TYR A 145 6.65 15.53 0.03
C TYR A 145 6.33 16.89 -0.59
N GLU A 146 5.11 17.02 -1.07
CA GLU A 146 4.57 18.26 -1.63
C GLU A 146 3.26 18.60 -0.92
N ARG A 147 3.12 19.86 -0.51
CA ARG A 147 1.82 20.41 -0.08
C ARG A 147 1.09 20.97 -1.28
N ARG A 148 -0.14 20.54 -1.47
CA ARG A 148 -0.96 20.96 -2.61
C ARG A 148 -2.37 21.31 -2.13
N ASP A 149 -2.88 22.45 -2.60
CA ASP A 149 -4.30 22.79 -2.46
C ASP A 149 -5.09 22.01 -3.51
N HIS A 150 -5.88 21.03 -3.06
CA HIS A 150 -6.69 20.19 -3.93
C HIS A 150 -8.12 20.74 -3.98
N PRO A 151 -8.73 20.90 -5.19
CA PRO A 151 -10.05 21.52 -5.34
C PRO A 151 -11.17 20.90 -4.50
N TYR A 152 -11.08 19.60 -4.22
CA TYR A 152 -12.09 18.85 -3.47
C TYR A 152 -11.69 18.53 -2.02
N TYR A 153 -10.38 18.43 -1.74
CA TYR A 153 -9.87 17.97 -0.44
C TYR A 153 -9.19 19.06 0.37
N GLY A 154 -9.04 20.29 -0.20
CA GLY A 154 -8.27 21.37 0.41
C GLY A 154 -6.77 21.04 0.47
N ASP A 155 -6.08 21.55 1.48
CA ASP A 155 -4.65 21.30 1.65
C ASP A 155 -4.38 19.82 1.90
N ILE A 156 -3.64 19.18 1.00
CA ILE A 156 -3.19 17.80 1.10
C ILE A 156 -1.67 17.73 1.07
N VAL A 157 -1.13 16.66 1.66
CA VAL A 157 0.28 16.30 1.52
C VAL A 157 0.36 15.10 0.60
N ILE A 158 1.16 15.22 -0.46
CA ILE A 158 1.49 14.11 -1.36
C ILE A 158 2.90 13.64 -0.99
N HIS A 159 3.03 12.34 -0.75
CA HIS A 159 4.28 11.70 -0.37
C HIS A 159 4.88 10.95 -1.55
N TYR A 160 6.19 11.05 -1.71
CA TYR A 160 6.95 10.37 -2.77
C TYR A 160 8.11 9.61 -2.13
N PHE A 161 8.23 8.32 -2.47
CA PHE A 161 9.34 7.47 -2.09
C PHE A 161 10.05 7.00 -3.35
N HIS A 162 11.30 7.43 -3.53
CA HIS A 162 12.14 7.11 -4.69
C HIS A 162 13.17 6.06 -4.30
N VAL A 163 12.90 4.80 -4.58
CA VAL A 163 13.77 3.68 -4.19
C VAL A 163 14.09 2.83 -5.41
N ASP A 164 15.36 2.55 -5.64
CA ASP A 164 15.85 1.65 -6.71
C ASP A 164 15.32 1.99 -8.13
N GLY A 165 15.09 3.28 -8.39
CA GLY A 165 14.55 3.76 -9.68
C GLY A 165 13.03 3.71 -9.80
N TYR A 166 12.32 3.30 -8.76
CA TYR A 166 10.86 3.32 -8.67
C TYR A 166 10.37 4.47 -7.81
N THR A 167 9.15 4.93 -8.06
CA THR A 167 8.50 5.97 -7.26
C THR A 167 7.14 5.47 -6.75
N VAL A 168 6.99 5.42 -5.43
CA VAL A 168 5.72 5.14 -4.75
C VAL A 168 5.12 6.47 -4.29
N TRP A 169 3.88 6.76 -4.72
CA TRP A 169 3.20 8.01 -4.41
C TRP A 169 1.68 7.88 -4.44
N GLY A 170 0.93 8.95 -4.29
CA GLY A 170 -0.53 8.96 -4.36
C GLY A 170 -1.19 8.20 -3.22
N ALA A 171 -2.25 7.44 -3.52
CA ALA A 171 -2.95 6.62 -2.53
C ALA A 171 -2.02 5.58 -1.89
N THR A 172 -1.19 4.92 -2.69
CA THR A 172 -0.19 3.95 -2.20
C THR A 172 0.83 4.61 -1.28
N GLY A 173 1.30 5.81 -1.62
CA GLY A 173 2.20 6.60 -0.75
C GLY A 173 1.57 6.94 0.60
N ARG A 174 0.27 7.27 0.63
CA ARG A 174 -0.47 7.53 1.89
C ARG A 174 -0.60 6.29 2.75
N ILE A 175 -0.90 5.13 2.15
CA ILE A 175 -0.94 3.85 2.85
C ILE A 175 0.44 3.52 3.43
N LEU A 176 1.48 3.69 2.62
CA LEU A 176 2.87 3.43 3.02
C LEU A 176 3.29 4.33 4.19
N VAL A 177 2.94 5.61 4.17
CA VAL A 177 3.23 6.53 5.30
C VAL A 177 2.61 6.02 6.58
N GLN A 178 1.32 5.67 6.61
CA GLN A 178 0.67 5.15 7.81
C GLN A 178 1.32 3.85 8.29
N LEU A 179 1.64 2.94 7.38
CA LEU A 179 2.33 1.70 7.73
C LEU A 179 3.69 1.98 8.38
N LEU A 180 4.49 2.87 7.80
CA LEU A 180 5.81 3.22 8.35
C LEU A 180 5.71 3.95 9.70
N GLU A 181 4.75 4.87 9.87
CA GLU A 181 4.49 5.54 11.16
C GLU A 181 4.17 4.55 12.29
N LEU A 182 3.35 3.54 11.98
CA LEU A 182 2.93 2.55 12.98
C LEU A 182 4.02 1.55 13.33
N THR A 183 4.90 1.23 12.39
CA THR A 183 5.81 0.06 12.49
C THR A 183 7.28 0.42 12.66
N THR A 184 7.65 1.71 12.52
CA THR A 184 9.04 2.20 12.57
C THR A 184 9.11 3.57 13.24
N ASP A 185 10.30 4.13 13.32
CA ASP A 185 10.51 5.52 13.80
C ASP A 185 10.32 6.57 12.70
N PHE A 186 9.61 6.23 11.62
CA PHE A 186 9.33 7.17 10.53
C PHE A 186 8.35 8.27 10.98
N GLU A 187 8.76 9.52 10.83
CA GLU A 187 7.94 10.69 11.15
C GLU A 187 7.65 11.49 9.86
N PRO A 188 6.42 11.42 9.33
CA PRO A 188 6.04 12.27 8.21
C PRO A 188 5.88 13.73 8.65
N PRO A 189 5.90 14.71 7.73
CA PRO A 189 5.59 16.10 8.06
C PRO A 189 4.17 16.20 8.62
N GLU A 190 3.97 17.17 9.55
CA GLU A 190 2.66 17.42 10.18
C GLU A 190 1.54 17.47 9.15
N ARG A 191 0.50 16.69 9.38
CA ARG A 191 -0.74 16.79 8.61
C ARG A 191 -1.34 18.17 8.82
N VAL A 192 -1.80 18.79 7.74
CA VAL A 192 -2.59 20.03 7.87
C VAL A 192 -3.93 19.63 8.49
N GLU A 193 -4.13 19.97 9.78
CA GLU A 193 -5.43 19.77 10.42
C GLU A 193 -6.48 20.61 9.68
N ARG A 194 -7.52 19.95 9.20
CA ARG A 194 -8.70 20.66 8.67
C ARG A 194 -9.39 21.34 9.84
N SER A 195 -9.46 22.66 9.81
CA SER A 195 -10.47 23.38 10.58
C SER A 195 -11.85 22.89 10.13
N ARG A 196 -12.60 22.32 11.07
CA ARG A 196 -13.99 21.86 10.85
C ARG A 196 -14.90 23.04 10.53
#